data_9042d3b035dc54a3b8e56d4de37e027e
#
_entry.id   9042d3b035dc54a3b8e56d4de37e027e
#
_cell.length_a   1.000
_cell.length_b   1.000
_cell.length_c   1.000
_cell.angle_alpha   90.00
_cell.angle_beta   90.00
_cell.angle_gamma   90.00
#
_symmetry.space_group_name_H-M   'P 1'
#
loop_
_entity.id
_entity.type
_entity.pdbx_description
1 polymer ?
#
loop_
_entity_poly.entity_id
_entity_poly.type
_entity_poly.pdbx_seq_one_letter_code
_entity_poly.pdbx_strand_id
1 'polypeptide(L)'
;RANLNIISRQYQLEDMKDDISLFVANSYLQVMFNKELEQVQKYQLQLAQQELERTQIRIDAGVQTKAEIYEIEANLAAQEQALVQAENAFLLSRISLAQLLLITDYENFDIATVDYDVPLSQILLEKPKKIYEKALTLRNDVKVGATNIEIAKKDIDLAKGALLPSLSAFYNYNTRISYSDRFIETGNLIETPIGVVKENGSIVVTQFPEREISGAQSFRNQFSQNDGQSYGLSLNIPIFNGLSVKNNIKRRKLNLKRTENLFEQTKLDLENTINQAYNNAEGAYKFYEASKKTLKARREAYVMAEQRFELGVMN
;
A
#
# COMPACT_ATOMS: atom_id res chain seq x y z
N ARG A 1 -15.01 14.02 -13.04
CA ARG A 1 -14.72 12.77 -12.33
C ARG A 1 -13.23 12.39 -12.38
N ALA A 2 -12.58 12.40 -13.57
CA ALA A 2 -11.16 12.07 -13.70
C ALA A 2 -10.28 12.92 -12.78
N ASN A 3 -10.45 14.24 -12.77
CA ASN A 3 -9.70 15.15 -11.89
C ASN A 3 -9.91 14.84 -10.40
N LEU A 4 -11.15 14.52 -9.97
CA LEU A 4 -11.41 14.12 -8.59
C LEU A 4 -10.72 12.81 -8.22
N ASN A 5 -10.63 11.85 -9.15
CA ASN A 5 -9.88 10.63 -8.93
C ASN A 5 -8.37 10.92 -8.74
N ILE A 6 -7.79 11.84 -9.53
CA ILE A 6 -6.40 12.26 -9.36
C ILE A 6 -6.19 12.87 -7.96
N ILE A 7 -7.06 13.80 -7.55
CA ILE A 7 -6.99 14.45 -6.24
C ILE A 7 -7.12 13.40 -5.11
N SER A 8 -8.07 12.45 -5.22
CA SER A 8 -8.22 11.38 -4.24
C SER A 8 -6.94 10.53 -4.14
N ARG A 9 -6.29 10.20 -5.29
CA ARG A 9 -5.04 9.45 -5.30
C ARG A 9 -3.86 10.24 -4.73
N GLN A 10 -3.83 11.56 -4.93
CA GLN A 10 -2.83 12.42 -4.30
C GLN A 10 -2.96 12.41 -2.77
N TYR A 11 -4.18 12.56 -2.24
CA TYR A 11 -4.40 12.45 -0.80
C TYR A 11 -4.06 11.07 -0.24
N GLN A 12 -4.36 9.98 -0.98
CA GLN A 12 -3.95 8.63 -0.58
C GLN A 12 -2.43 8.46 -0.55
N LEU A 13 -1.71 9.09 -1.49
CA LEU A 13 -0.25 9.08 -1.49
C LEU A 13 0.32 9.82 -0.27
N GLU A 14 -0.23 10.99 0.07
CA GLU A 14 0.21 11.73 1.26
C GLU A 14 -0.13 10.98 2.55
N ASP A 15 -1.30 10.35 2.64
CA ASP A 15 -1.69 9.50 3.76
C ASP A 15 -0.71 8.31 3.95
N MET A 16 -0.34 7.65 2.85
CA MET A 16 0.67 6.58 2.87
C MET A 16 2.05 7.07 3.33
N LYS A 17 2.46 8.30 2.94
CA LYS A 17 3.72 8.88 3.42
C LYS A 17 3.69 9.13 4.93
N ASP A 18 2.57 9.63 5.44
CA ASP A 18 2.37 9.85 6.87
C ASP A 18 2.46 8.52 7.64
N ASP A 19 1.80 7.47 7.14
CA ASP A 19 1.84 6.12 7.72
C ASP A 19 3.25 5.54 7.72
N ILE A 20 3.97 5.60 6.59
CA ILE A 20 5.35 5.11 6.49
C ILE A 20 6.24 5.88 7.47
N SER A 21 6.10 7.20 7.57
CA SER A 21 6.87 8.03 8.50
C SER A 21 6.64 7.60 9.96
N LEU A 22 5.38 7.29 10.31
CA LEU A 22 5.03 6.79 11.63
C LEU A 22 5.61 5.38 11.89
N PHE A 23 5.56 4.49 10.89
CA PHE A 23 6.17 3.15 11.01
C PHE A 23 7.68 3.22 11.18
N VAL A 24 8.36 4.09 10.43
CA VAL A 24 9.82 4.30 10.59
C VAL A 24 10.14 4.82 12.00
N ALA A 25 9.39 5.83 12.48
CA ALA A 25 9.59 6.38 13.81
C ALA A 25 9.39 5.31 14.92
N ASN A 26 8.31 4.55 14.84
CA ASN A 26 8.04 3.47 15.80
C ASN A 26 9.11 2.37 15.75
N SER A 27 9.53 1.96 14.55
CA SER A 27 10.57 0.95 14.38
C SER A 27 11.92 1.43 14.93
N TYR A 28 12.26 2.71 14.72
CA TYR A 28 13.46 3.31 15.28
C TYR A 28 13.44 3.32 16.82
N LEU A 29 12.32 3.74 17.41
CA LEU A 29 12.15 3.72 18.87
C LEU A 29 12.20 2.29 19.44
N GLN A 30 11.69 1.30 18.70
CA GLN A 30 11.78 -0.11 19.10
C GLN A 30 13.23 -0.61 19.08
N VAL A 31 14.03 -0.21 18.08
CA VAL A 31 15.47 -0.55 18.04
C VAL A 31 16.20 0.08 19.23
N MET A 32 15.93 1.37 19.52
CA MET A 32 16.49 2.04 20.70
C MET A 32 16.13 1.32 22.00
N PHE A 33 14.86 0.99 22.18
CA PHE A 33 14.40 0.27 23.38
C PHE A 33 15.10 -1.09 23.54
N ASN A 34 15.20 -1.88 22.48
CA ASN A 34 15.86 -3.17 22.51
C ASN A 34 17.37 -3.05 22.74
N LYS A 35 18.01 -2.00 22.24
CA LYS A 35 19.44 -1.70 22.51
C LYS A 35 19.69 -1.40 23.97
N GLU A 36 18.83 -0.59 24.60
CA GLU A 36 18.91 -0.30 26.03
C GLU A 36 18.60 -1.56 26.89
N LEU A 37 17.63 -2.37 26.47
CA LEU A 37 17.31 -3.61 27.16
C LEU A 37 18.48 -4.60 27.10
N GLU A 38 19.13 -4.75 25.95
CA GLU A 38 20.36 -5.57 25.83
C GLU A 38 21.45 -5.08 26.79
N GLN A 39 21.65 -3.77 26.87
CA GLN A 39 22.64 -3.18 27.78
C GLN A 39 22.30 -3.49 29.25
N VAL A 40 21.00 -3.39 29.63
CA VAL A 40 20.54 -3.75 30.97
C VAL A 40 20.82 -5.23 31.27
N GLN A 41 20.55 -6.15 30.32
CA GLN A 41 20.83 -7.58 30.52
C GLN A 41 22.33 -7.87 30.64
N LYS A 42 23.19 -7.16 29.91
CA LYS A 42 24.65 -7.26 30.09
C LYS A 42 25.08 -6.89 31.50
N TYR A 43 24.54 -5.82 32.07
CA TYR A 43 24.79 -5.46 33.47
C TYR A 43 24.26 -6.50 34.46
N GLN A 44 23.07 -7.06 34.22
CA GLN A 44 22.52 -8.11 35.10
C GLN A 44 23.38 -9.36 35.08
N LEU A 45 23.85 -9.79 33.90
CA LEU A 45 24.77 -10.90 33.76
C LEU A 45 26.08 -10.65 34.50
N GLN A 46 26.66 -9.46 34.36
CA GLN A 46 27.89 -9.08 35.08
C GLN A 46 27.70 -9.13 36.62
N LEU A 47 26.54 -8.66 37.13
CA LEU A 47 26.23 -8.76 38.56
C LEU A 47 26.10 -10.23 39.01
N ALA A 48 25.44 -11.07 38.22
CA ALA A 48 25.29 -12.50 38.52
C ALA A 48 26.66 -13.23 38.53
N GLN A 49 27.57 -12.87 37.63
CA GLN A 49 28.94 -13.40 37.59
C GLN A 49 29.72 -12.98 38.85
N GLN A 50 29.63 -11.73 39.24
CA GLN A 50 30.26 -11.24 40.50
C GLN A 50 29.71 -11.93 41.73
N GLU A 51 28.41 -12.21 41.76
CA GLU A 51 27.77 -12.94 42.87
C GLU A 51 28.27 -14.39 42.96
N LEU A 52 28.40 -15.05 41.83
CA LEU A 52 28.98 -16.41 41.75
C LEU A 52 30.41 -16.42 42.29
N GLU A 53 31.25 -15.49 41.86
CA GLU A 53 32.64 -15.38 42.32
C GLU A 53 32.71 -15.16 43.87
N ARG A 54 31.89 -14.21 44.36
CA ARG A 54 31.82 -13.95 45.84
C ARG A 54 31.32 -15.18 46.62
N THR A 55 30.34 -15.89 46.11
CA THR A 55 29.79 -17.08 46.74
C THR A 55 30.85 -18.19 46.75
N GLN A 56 31.61 -18.39 45.70
CA GLN A 56 32.72 -19.37 45.65
C GLN A 56 33.78 -19.05 46.69
N ILE A 57 34.22 -17.80 46.85
CA ILE A 57 35.18 -17.35 47.85
C ILE A 57 34.66 -17.66 49.26
N ARG A 58 33.37 -17.44 49.56
CA ARG A 58 32.77 -17.70 50.88
C ARG A 58 32.67 -19.19 51.17
N ILE A 59 32.43 -20.04 50.14
CA ILE A 59 32.41 -21.49 50.27
C ILE A 59 33.84 -21.99 50.56
N ASP A 60 34.84 -21.50 49.83
CA ASP A 60 36.24 -21.87 50.02
C ASP A 60 36.77 -21.45 51.40
N ALA A 61 36.23 -20.33 51.95
CA ALA A 61 36.46 -19.89 53.34
C ALA A 61 35.64 -20.64 54.39
N GLY A 62 34.79 -21.60 53.99
CA GLY A 62 33.94 -22.36 54.91
C GLY A 62 32.77 -21.60 55.56
N VAL A 63 32.43 -20.43 54.99
CA VAL A 63 31.37 -19.56 55.54
C VAL A 63 29.98 -19.88 54.94
N GLN A 64 29.95 -20.52 53.76
CA GLN A 64 28.73 -20.92 53.06
C GLN A 64 28.76 -22.40 52.67
N THR A 65 27.57 -22.97 52.45
CA THR A 65 27.43 -24.38 52.05
C THR A 65 27.59 -24.54 50.54
N LYS A 66 28.12 -25.67 50.10
CA LYS A 66 28.24 -26.00 48.65
C LYS A 66 26.89 -26.07 47.92
N ALA A 67 25.78 -26.23 48.64
CA ALA A 67 24.45 -26.29 48.04
C ALA A 67 24.01 -24.93 47.45
N GLU A 68 24.47 -23.84 48.05
CA GLU A 68 24.10 -22.48 47.64
C GLU A 68 24.66 -22.11 46.27
N ILE A 69 25.81 -22.74 45.85
CA ILE A 69 26.39 -22.43 44.55
C ILE A 69 25.47 -22.82 43.37
N TYR A 70 24.73 -23.95 43.51
CA TYR A 70 23.81 -24.39 42.46
C TYR A 70 22.65 -23.43 42.20
N GLU A 71 22.19 -22.74 43.23
CA GLU A 71 21.16 -21.70 43.08
C GLU A 71 21.73 -20.47 42.34
N ILE A 72 22.94 -20.07 42.67
CA ILE A 72 23.62 -18.95 41.98
C ILE A 72 23.98 -19.30 40.56
N GLU A 73 24.45 -20.53 40.28
CA GLU A 73 24.69 -21.03 38.94
C GLU A 73 23.41 -21.06 38.09
N ALA A 74 22.29 -21.51 38.68
CA ALA A 74 21.00 -21.48 38.00
C ALA A 74 20.54 -20.05 37.69
N ASN A 75 20.74 -19.09 38.62
CA ASN A 75 20.47 -17.68 38.36
C ASN A 75 21.37 -17.13 37.23
N LEU A 76 22.67 -17.44 37.23
CA LEU A 76 23.61 -17.04 36.18
C LEU A 76 23.12 -17.53 34.81
N ALA A 77 22.78 -18.83 34.70
CA ALA A 77 22.26 -19.40 33.44
C ALA A 77 20.95 -18.71 33.02
N ALA A 78 20.09 -18.31 33.93
CA ALA A 78 18.88 -17.55 33.63
C ALA A 78 19.22 -16.14 33.05
N GLN A 79 20.25 -15.46 33.59
CA GLN A 79 20.70 -14.17 33.05
C GLN A 79 21.37 -14.32 31.67
N GLU A 80 22.13 -15.38 31.44
CA GLU A 80 22.68 -15.71 30.12
C GLU A 80 21.58 -15.90 29.09
N GLN A 81 20.54 -16.67 29.44
CA GLN A 81 19.37 -16.85 28.59
C GLN A 81 18.66 -15.50 28.29
N ALA A 82 18.48 -14.66 29.29
CA ALA A 82 17.85 -13.36 29.14
C ALA A 82 18.66 -12.43 28.22
N LEU A 83 19.99 -12.46 28.32
CA LEU A 83 20.87 -11.70 27.43
C LEU A 83 20.74 -12.16 25.98
N VAL A 84 20.80 -13.49 25.72
CA VAL A 84 20.64 -14.03 24.37
C VAL A 84 19.29 -13.61 23.75
N GLN A 85 18.20 -13.61 24.56
CA GLN A 85 16.90 -13.16 24.09
C GLN A 85 16.91 -11.65 23.75
N ALA A 86 17.56 -10.81 24.57
CA ALA A 86 17.66 -9.36 24.32
C ALA A 86 18.51 -9.06 23.08
N GLU A 87 19.66 -9.75 22.92
CA GLU A 87 20.52 -9.63 21.73
C GLU A 87 19.77 -10.00 20.45
N ASN A 88 19.02 -11.11 20.48
CA ASN A 88 18.19 -11.52 19.35
C ASN A 88 17.07 -10.50 19.05
N ALA A 89 16.40 -9.97 20.08
CA ALA A 89 15.36 -8.95 19.90
C ALA A 89 15.94 -7.67 19.32
N PHE A 90 17.13 -7.23 19.76
CA PHE A 90 17.84 -6.08 19.19
C PHE A 90 18.18 -6.30 17.73
N LEU A 91 18.79 -7.45 17.39
CA LEU A 91 19.16 -7.80 16.03
C LEU A 91 17.95 -7.82 15.10
N LEU A 92 16.84 -8.48 15.49
CA LEU A 92 15.63 -8.57 14.69
C LEU A 92 14.97 -7.18 14.48
N SER A 93 14.94 -6.33 15.50
CA SER A 93 14.39 -4.98 15.37
C SER A 93 15.24 -4.11 14.42
N ARG A 94 16.57 -4.23 14.48
CA ARG A 94 17.51 -3.56 13.59
C ARG A 94 17.33 -3.99 12.13
N ILE A 95 17.21 -5.30 11.88
CA ILE A 95 16.94 -5.84 10.55
C ILE A 95 15.58 -5.32 10.03
N SER A 96 14.55 -5.32 10.87
CA SER A 96 13.21 -4.83 10.49
C SER A 96 13.23 -3.34 10.09
N LEU A 97 13.97 -2.51 10.82
CA LEU A 97 14.16 -1.10 10.46
C LEU A 97 14.94 -0.94 9.15
N ALA A 98 16.03 -1.70 8.97
CA ALA A 98 16.81 -1.68 7.75
C ALA A 98 15.97 -2.06 6.52
N GLN A 99 15.14 -3.11 6.63
CA GLN A 99 14.21 -3.52 5.57
C GLN A 99 13.19 -2.42 5.25
N LEU A 100 12.64 -1.77 6.27
CA LEU A 100 11.68 -0.67 6.07
C LEU A 100 12.32 0.53 5.34
N LEU A 101 13.61 0.77 5.59
CA LEU A 101 14.42 1.80 4.94
C LEU A 101 15.03 1.35 3.60
N LEU A 102 14.75 0.10 3.16
CA LEU A 102 15.30 -0.52 1.95
C LEU A 102 16.85 -0.59 1.96
N ILE A 103 17.45 -0.69 3.14
CA ILE A 103 18.89 -0.88 3.32
C ILE A 103 19.22 -2.37 3.15
N THR A 104 20.05 -2.71 2.19
CA THR A 104 20.43 -4.09 1.89
C THR A 104 21.58 -4.59 2.76
N ASP A 105 22.46 -3.69 3.20
CA ASP A 105 23.57 -3.99 4.12
C ASP A 105 23.11 -3.84 5.57
N TYR A 106 22.30 -4.80 6.04
CA TYR A 106 21.77 -4.79 7.40
C TYR A 106 22.79 -5.27 8.45
N GLU A 107 23.89 -5.91 8.04
CA GLU A 107 24.94 -6.39 8.97
C GLU A 107 25.71 -5.19 9.56
N ASN A 108 26.04 -4.21 8.72
CA ASN A 108 26.76 -3.01 9.12
C ASN A 108 25.83 -1.83 9.51
N PHE A 109 24.51 -2.04 9.41
CA PHE A 109 23.54 -1.02 9.77
C PHE A 109 23.40 -0.92 11.29
N ASP A 110 23.60 0.28 11.84
CA ASP A 110 23.27 0.62 13.24
C ASP A 110 22.60 1.99 13.30
N ILE A 111 21.92 2.25 14.42
CA ILE A 111 21.29 3.54 14.67
C ILE A 111 22.19 4.45 15.50
N ALA A 112 22.15 5.76 15.21
CA ALA A 112 22.77 6.73 16.09
C ALA A 112 22.01 6.78 17.41
N THR A 113 22.73 6.66 18.52
CA THR A 113 22.16 6.83 19.86
C THR A 113 22.10 8.34 20.14
N VAL A 114 20.88 8.87 20.22
CA VAL A 114 20.65 10.27 20.58
C VAL A 114 20.01 10.30 21.95
N ASP A 115 20.57 11.08 22.85
CA ASP A 115 19.98 11.32 24.17
C ASP A 115 18.80 12.29 23.98
N TYR A 116 17.58 11.80 24.26
CA TYR A 116 16.35 12.57 24.12
C TYR A 116 15.87 13.03 25.49
N ASP A 117 15.83 14.33 25.66
CA ASP A 117 14.95 14.87 26.71
C ASP A 117 13.51 14.77 26.24
N VAL A 118 12.64 14.18 27.03
CA VAL A 118 11.21 13.99 26.69
C VAL A 118 10.45 15.27 27.03
N PRO A 119 10.27 16.20 26.07
CA PRO A 119 9.54 17.44 26.34
C PRO A 119 8.05 17.11 26.49
N LEU A 120 7.37 17.86 27.35
CA LEU A 120 5.91 17.83 27.38
C LEU A 120 5.38 18.34 26.03
N SER A 121 4.76 17.46 25.25
CA SER A 121 4.21 17.83 23.97
C SER A 121 3.08 18.86 24.14
N GLN A 122 3.14 19.97 23.38
CA GLN A 122 2.07 20.99 23.39
C GLN A 122 0.69 20.41 23.04
N ILE A 123 0.65 19.32 22.27
CA ILE A 123 -0.59 18.60 21.94
C ILE A 123 -1.27 18.03 23.19
N LEU A 124 -0.50 17.56 24.20
CA LEU A 124 -1.07 17.04 25.45
C LEU A 124 -1.68 18.15 26.35
N LEU A 125 -1.43 19.41 26.04
CA LEU A 125 -2.06 20.54 26.71
C LEU A 125 -3.45 20.88 26.14
N GLU A 126 -3.76 20.39 24.95
CA GLU A 126 -5.08 20.59 24.31
C GLU A 126 -6.03 19.44 24.63
N LYS A 127 -7.33 19.75 24.73
CA LYS A 127 -8.35 18.70 24.94
C LYS A 127 -8.49 17.82 23.67
N PRO A 128 -8.76 16.51 23.81
CA PRO A 128 -8.93 15.60 22.65
C PRO A 128 -9.91 16.09 21.60
N LYS A 129 -11.02 16.72 22.02
CA LYS A 129 -12.00 17.30 21.10
C LYS A 129 -11.41 18.36 20.16
N LYS A 130 -10.53 19.23 20.69
CA LYS A 130 -9.88 20.27 19.88
C LYS A 130 -8.86 19.68 18.91
N ILE A 131 -8.17 18.61 19.32
CA ILE A 131 -7.27 17.85 18.46
C ILE A 131 -8.07 17.21 17.31
N TYR A 132 -9.24 16.63 17.61
CA TYR A 132 -10.13 16.04 16.61
C TYR A 132 -10.65 17.08 15.60
N GLU A 133 -11.08 18.24 16.05
CA GLU A 133 -11.55 19.33 15.17
C GLU A 133 -10.44 19.80 14.20
N LYS A 134 -9.19 19.88 14.66
CA LYS A 134 -8.04 20.16 13.80
C LYS A 134 -7.76 19.00 12.84
N ALA A 135 -7.81 17.76 13.32
CA ALA A 135 -7.55 16.57 12.53
C ALA A 135 -8.53 16.43 11.35
N LEU A 136 -9.81 16.75 11.53
CA LEU A 136 -10.81 16.76 10.44
C LEU A 136 -10.43 17.64 9.25
N THR A 137 -9.64 18.69 9.46
CA THR A 137 -9.22 19.60 8.38
C THR A 137 -7.87 19.23 7.77
N LEU A 138 -7.00 18.61 8.55
CA LEU A 138 -5.62 18.33 8.16
C LEU A 138 -5.42 16.94 7.57
N ARG A 139 -6.06 15.92 8.15
CA ARG A 139 -5.81 14.53 7.81
C ARG A 139 -6.21 14.17 6.39
N ASN A 140 -5.33 13.43 5.74
CA ASN A 140 -5.47 13.05 4.34
C ASN A 140 -6.53 11.97 4.13
N ASP A 141 -6.71 11.02 5.06
CA ASP A 141 -7.79 10.01 5.04
C ASP A 141 -9.19 10.65 5.05
N VAL A 142 -9.39 11.73 5.83
CA VAL A 142 -10.63 12.51 5.85
C VAL A 142 -10.87 13.21 4.50
N LYS A 143 -9.82 13.78 3.89
CA LYS A 143 -9.88 14.41 2.56
C LYS A 143 -10.19 13.38 1.47
N VAL A 144 -9.64 12.17 1.57
CA VAL A 144 -9.98 11.04 0.68
C VAL A 144 -11.46 10.70 0.78
N GLY A 145 -11.97 10.54 2.01
CA GLY A 145 -13.39 10.24 2.25
C GLY A 145 -14.33 11.29 1.66
N ALA A 146 -14.05 12.59 1.90
CA ALA A 146 -14.81 13.69 1.34
C ALA A 146 -14.76 13.71 -0.20
N THR A 147 -13.59 13.50 -0.79
CA THR A 147 -13.42 13.45 -2.26
C THR A 147 -14.18 12.27 -2.86
N ASN A 148 -14.21 11.11 -2.20
CA ASN A 148 -14.95 9.94 -2.65
C ASN A 148 -16.48 10.18 -2.67
N ILE A 149 -17.03 10.98 -1.76
CA ILE A 149 -18.42 11.41 -1.80
C ILE A 149 -18.68 12.24 -3.06
N GLU A 150 -17.79 13.19 -3.40
CA GLU A 150 -17.94 13.99 -4.62
C GLU A 150 -17.82 13.14 -5.89
N ILE A 151 -16.95 12.15 -5.91
CA ILE A 151 -16.85 11.15 -7.00
C ILE A 151 -18.17 10.40 -7.15
N ALA A 152 -18.76 9.92 -6.04
CA ALA A 152 -20.02 9.17 -6.06
C ALA A 152 -21.19 10.04 -6.54
N LYS A 153 -21.22 11.34 -6.19
CA LYS A 153 -22.20 12.31 -6.75
C LYS A 153 -22.05 12.46 -8.27
N LYS A 154 -20.81 12.58 -8.76
CA LYS A 154 -20.53 12.65 -10.21
C LYS A 154 -20.87 11.35 -10.94
N ASP A 155 -20.77 10.19 -10.28
CA ASP A 155 -21.20 8.92 -10.83
C ASP A 155 -22.72 8.83 -11.06
N ILE A 156 -23.51 9.50 -10.21
CA ILE A 156 -24.95 9.65 -10.42
C ILE A 156 -25.23 10.52 -11.64
N ASP A 157 -24.49 11.64 -11.79
CA ASP A 157 -24.68 12.54 -12.93
C ASP A 157 -24.30 11.85 -14.25
N LEU A 158 -23.19 11.08 -14.26
CA LEU A 158 -22.82 10.25 -15.41
C LEU A 158 -23.89 9.20 -15.75
N ALA A 159 -24.47 8.55 -14.72
CA ALA A 159 -25.54 7.58 -14.95
C ALA A 159 -26.82 8.21 -15.51
N LYS A 160 -27.13 9.47 -15.09
CA LYS A 160 -28.24 10.24 -15.68
C LYS A 160 -27.97 10.61 -17.14
N GLY A 161 -26.70 10.86 -17.50
CA GLY A 161 -26.30 11.18 -18.88
C GLY A 161 -26.71 10.09 -19.89
N ALA A 162 -26.81 8.81 -19.44
CA ALA A 162 -27.28 7.72 -20.27
C ALA A 162 -28.78 7.80 -20.69
N LEU A 163 -29.52 8.75 -20.15
CA LEU A 163 -30.89 9.09 -20.59
C LEU A 163 -30.92 10.12 -21.73
N LEU A 164 -29.78 10.76 -22.02
CA LEU A 164 -29.68 11.80 -23.03
C LEU A 164 -29.32 11.19 -24.39
N PRO A 165 -29.69 11.84 -25.51
CA PRO A 165 -29.17 11.48 -26.83
C PRO A 165 -27.65 11.52 -26.88
N SER A 166 -27.05 10.55 -27.57
CA SER A 166 -25.62 10.53 -27.84
C SER A 166 -25.35 10.74 -29.32
N LEU A 167 -24.45 11.67 -29.65
CA LEU A 167 -23.95 11.94 -30.99
C LEU A 167 -22.52 11.44 -31.08
N SER A 168 -22.26 10.59 -32.09
CA SER A 168 -20.91 10.10 -32.39
C SER A 168 -20.59 10.40 -33.87
N ALA A 169 -19.33 10.73 -34.11
CA ALA A 169 -18.76 10.83 -35.45
C ALA A 169 -17.84 9.61 -35.67
N PHE A 170 -17.87 9.06 -36.86
CA PHE A 170 -16.97 7.96 -37.22
C PHE A 170 -16.29 8.25 -38.56
N TYR A 171 -15.09 7.79 -38.68
CA TYR A 171 -14.31 7.72 -39.91
C TYR A 171 -13.67 6.33 -39.98
N ASN A 172 -13.94 5.63 -41.09
CA ASN A 172 -13.32 4.34 -41.36
C ASN A 172 -12.55 4.43 -42.66
N TYR A 173 -11.34 3.93 -42.62
CA TYR A 173 -10.52 3.69 -43.80
C TYR A 173 -10.29 2.18 -43.89
N ASN A 174 -10.66 1.58 -45.04
CA ASN A 174 -10.46 0.18 -45.27
C ASN A 174 -9.89 -0.06 -46.67
N THR A 175 -9.10 -1.08 -46.80
CA THR A 175 -8.65 -1.56 -48.11
C THR A 175 -8.71 -3.09 -48.11
N ARG A 176 -8.88 -3.66 -49.30
CA ARG A 176 -8.92 -5.09 -49.49
C ARG A 176 -7.80 -5.52 -50.42
N ILE A 177 -7.04 -6.53 -49.97
CA ILE A 177 -5.99 -7.16 -50.79
C ILE A 177 -6.39 -8.60 -51.00
N SER A 178 -6.32 -9.05 -52.29
CA SER A 178 -6.60 -10.42 -52.67
C SER A 178 -5.49 -10.91 -53.61
N TYR A 179 -5.01 -12.11 -53.34
CA TYR A 179 -4.03 -12.79 -54.17
C TYR A 179 -4.65 -13.79 -55.13
N SER A 180 -5.97 -13.74 -55.35
CA SER A 180 -6.67 -14.57 -56.33
C SER A 180 -6.41 -14.08 -57.73
N ASP A 181 -6.31 -15.00 -58.67
CA ASP A 181 -6.23 -14.71 -60.08
C ASP A 181 -7.50 -14.00 -60.57
N ARG A 182 -7.32 -13.11 -61.54
CA ARG A 182 -8.40 -12.33 -62.14
C ARG A 182 -8.55 -12.71 -63.60
N PHE A 183 -9.76 -12.70 -64.11
CA PHE A 183 -10.01 -12.78 -65.52
C PHE A 183 -10.03 -11.36 -66.11
N ILE A 184 -9.19 -11.13 -67.08
CA ILE A 184 -9.12 -9.87 -67.81
C ILE A 184 -9.65 -10.13 -69.20
N GLU A 185 -10.53 -9.28 -69.70
CA GLU A 185 -10.97 -9.32 -71.12
C GLU A 185 -9.87 -8.74 -72.01
N THR A 186 -9.43 -9.54 -72.98
CA THR A 186 -8.34 -9.15 -73.91
C THR A 186 -8.80 -8.11 -74.96
N GLY A 187 -10.07 -7.85 -75.06
CA GLY A 187 -10.69 -7.01 -76.05
C GLY A 187 -11.03 -7.78 -77.36
N ASN A 188 -10.60 -9.03 -77.46
CA ASN A 188 -10.97 -9.89 -78.61
C ASN A 188 -12.28 -10.60 -78.35
N LEU A 189 -12.95 -11.04 -79.44
CA LEU A 189 -14.12 -11.86 -79.39
C LEU A 189 -13.78 -13.27 -79.86
N ILE A 190 -14.14 -14.29 -79.04
CA ILE A 190 -14.00 -15.69 -79.47
C ILE A 190 -15.38 -16.25 -79.78
N GLU A 191 -15.47 -16.97 -80.85
CA GLU A 191 -16.68 -17.68 -81.30
C GLU A 191 -16.81 -18.97 -80.50
N THR A 192 -17.85 -19.06 -79.62
CA THR A 192 -18.11 -20.22 -78.82
C THR A 192 -19.39 -20.90 -79.27
N PRO A 193 -19.34 -22.19 -79.56
CA PRO A 193 -20.52 -22.95 -79.94
C PRO A 193 -21.55 -22.95 -78.78
N ILE A 194 -22.77 -22.55 -79.04
CA ILE A 194 -23.88 -22.54 -78.07
C ILE A 194 -24.95 -23.59 -78.38
N GLY A 195 -24.85 -24.21 -79.61
CA GLY A 195 -25.78 -25.26 -79.96
C GLY A 195 -25.57 -25.76 -81.34
N VAL A 196 -26.44 -26.70 -81.80
CA VAL A 196 -26.44 -27.26 -83.15
C VAL A 196 -27.86 -27.16 -83.70
N VAL A 197 -28.03 -26.71 -84.91
CA VAL A 197 -29.32 -26.68 -85.58
C VAL A 197 -29.75 -28.11 -85.89
N LYS A 198 -30.88 -28.54 -85.36
CA LYS A 198 -31.37 -29.95 -85.42
C LYS A 198 -31.61 -30.41 -86.84
N GLU A 199 -31.99 -29.54 -87.79
CA GLU A 199 -32.37 -29.86 -89.15
C GLU A 199 -31.21 -30.13 -90.09
N ASN A 200 -30.08 -29.44 -89.92
CA ASN A 200 -28.97 -29.53 -90.83
C ASN A 200 -27.61 -29.74 -90.19
N GLY A 201 -27.54 -29.88 -88.86
CA GLY A 201 -26.29 -30.10 -88.10
C GLY A 201 -25.35 -28.86 -88.03
N SER A 202 -25.80 -27.69 -88.52
CA SER A 202 -24.96 -26.48 -88.47
C SER A 202 -24.72 -26.02 -87.04
N ILE A 203 -23.47 -25.68 -86.74
CA ILE A 203 -23.08 -25.18 -85.36
C ILE A 203 -23.51 -23.73 -85.27
N VAL A 204 -24.24 -23.39 -84.25
CA VAL A 204 -24.58 -22.01 -83.92
C VAL A 204 -23.53 -21.53 -82.90
N VAL A 205 -22.83 -20.48 -83.29
CA VAL A 205 -21.80 -19.85 -82.50
C VAL A 205 -22.29 -18.47 -81.99
N THR A 206 -21.83 -18.05 -80.87
CA THR A 206 -21.97 -16.69 -80.32
C THR A 206 -20.62 -16.17 -79.97
N GLN A 207 -20.46 -14.87 -80.03
CA GLN A 207 -19.23 -14.21 -79.67
C GLN A 207 -19.22 -13.86 -78.17
N PHE A 208 -18.21 -14.36 -77.51
CA PHE A 208 -17.94 -13.98 -76.09
C PHE A 208 -16.61 -13.23 -76.01
N PRO A 209 -16.47 -12.26 -75.12
CA PRO A 209 -15.17 -11.65 -74.82
C PRO A 209 -14.17 -12.73 -74.42
N GLU A 210 -13.03 -12.74 -75.07
CA GLU A 210 -11.90 -13.58 -74.66
C GLU A 210 -11.41 -13.13 -73.33
N ARG A 211 -11.24 -14.09 -72.43
CA ARG A 211 -10.78 -13.86 -71.03
C ARG A 211 -9.49 -14.60 -70.83
N GLU A 212 -8.50 -13.84 -70.41
CA GLU A 212 -7.20 -14.38 -69.98
C GLU A 212 -7.04 -14.31 -68.50
N ILE A 213 -6.39 -15.32 -67.93
CA ILE A 213 -6.08 -15.34 -66.51
C ILE A 213 -4.89 -14.44 -66.25
N SER A 214 -5.09 -13.38 -65.49
CA SER A 214 -4.02 -12.49 -65.02
C SER A 214 -3.82 -12.74 -63.53
N GLY A 215 -2.58 -12.83 -63.10
CA GLY A 215 -2.24 -12.95 -61.67
C GLY A 215 -2.75 -11.76 -60.84
N ALA A 216 -2.72 -11.91 -59.55
CA ALA A 216 -3.13 -10.86 -58.62
C ALA A 216 -2.34 -9.56 -58.85
N GLN A 217 -3.00 -8.43 -58.74
CA GLN A 217 -2.31 -7.13 -58.78
C GLN A 217 -1.30 -6.99 -57.65
N SER A 218 -0.27 -6.13 -57.87
CA SER A 218 0.69 -5.83 -56.81
C SER A 218 0.00 -5.23 -55.56
N PHE A 219 0.56 -5.51 -54.39
CA PHE A 219 0.08 -4.97 -53.11
C PHE A 219 -0.18 -3.46 -53.18
N ARG A 220 0.76 -2.69 -53.73
CA ARG A 220 0.67 -1.23 -53.80
C ARG A 220 -0.52 -0.76 -54.65
N ASN A 221 -0.76 -1.43 -55.77
CA ASN A 221 -1.88 -1.09 -56.64
C ASN A 221 -3.21 -1.45 -55.98
N GLN A 222 -3.30 -2.63 -55.36
CA GLN A 222 -4.50 -3.03 -54.67
C GLN A 222 -4.78 -2.13 -53.46
N PHE A 223 -3.75 -1.74 -52.70
CA PHE A 223 -3.86 -0.85 -51.58
C PHE A 223 -4.45 0.51 -51.95
N SER A 224 -4.00 1.08 -53.09
CA SER A 224 -4.45 2.41 -53.56
C SER A 224 -5.76 2.37 -54.38
N GLN A 225 -6.08 1.24 -55.00
CA GLN A 225 -7.28 1.12 -55.85
C GLN A 225 -8.50 0.57 -55.13
N ASN A 226 -8.26 -0.21 -54.06
CA ASN A 226 -9.32 -0.85 -53.26
C ASN A 226 -9.58 -0.09 -51.97
N ASP A 227 -9.02 1.14 -51.81
CA ASP A 227 -9.27 1.92 -50.63
C ASP A 227 -10.72 2.42 -50.60
N GLY A 228 -11.31 2.27 -49.42
CA GLY A 228 -12.65 2.74 -49.13
C GLY A 228 -12.61 3.67 -47.94
N GLN A 229 -13.24 4.80 -48.06
CA GLN A 229 -13.38 5.75 -46.99
C GLN A 229 -14.87 5.94 -46.68
N SER A 230 -15.21 5.79 -45.40
CA SER A 230 -16.57 6.11 -44.96
C SER A 230 -16.53 6.98 -43.69
N TYR A 231 -17.30 8.00 -43.68
CA TYR A 231 -17.49 8.90 -42.56
C TYR A 231 -18.94 9.23 -42.35
N GLY A 232 -19.30 9.49 -41.15
CA GLY A 232 -20.69 9.81 -40.83
C GLY A 232 -20.89 10.27 -39.39
N LEU A 233 -22.12 10.67 -39.13
CA LEU A 233 -22.62 11.04 -37.83
C LEU A 233 -23.72 10.03 -37.45
N SER A 234 -23.65 9.53 -36.23
CA SER A 234 -24.68 8.66 -35.65
C SER A 234 -25.31 9.31 -34.43
N LEU A 235 -26.58 9.59 -34.48
CA LEU A 235 -27.39 10.08 -33.38
C LEU A 235 -28.19 8.93 -32.79
N ASN A 236 -27.93 8.57 -31.53
CA ASN A 236 -28.67 7.53 -30.82
C ASN A 236 -29.53 8.17 -29.71
N ILE A 237 -30.86 8.02 -29.81
CA ILE A 237 -31.84 8.53 -28.86
C ILE A 237 -32.48 7.35 -28.14
N PRO A 238 -32.18 7.11 -26.83
CA PRO A 238 -32.77 6.00 -26.09
C PRO A 238 -34.22 6.32 -25.72
N ILE A 239 -35.19 5.63 -26.34
CA ILE A 239 -36.62 5.79 -26.05
C ILE A 239 -37.03 4.88 -24.88
N PHE A 240 -36.63 3.63 -24.93
CA PHE A 240 -36.91 2.62 -23.90
C PHE A 240 -35.77 1.61 -23.82
N ASN A 241 -35.29 1.37 -22.58
CA ASN A 241 -34.16 0.47 -22.30
C ASN A 241 -34.47 -0.57 -21.22
N GLY A 242 -35.74 -0.97 -21.06
CA GLY A 242 -36.15 -1.96 -20.05
C GLY A 242 -35.87 -1.49 -18.61
N LEU A 243 -35.89 -0.19 -18.34
CA LEU A 243 -35.59 0.42 -17.04
C LEU A 243 -34.14 0.24 -16.56
N SER A 244 -33.23 -0.29 -17.39
CA SER A 244 -31.84 -0.57 -17.01
C SER A 244 -31.11 0.67 -16.52
N VAL A 245 -31.26 1.82 -17.21
CA VAL A 245 -30.65 3.08 -16.80
C VAL A 245 -31.25 3.58 -15.49
N LYS A 246 -32.58 3.51 -15.32
CA LYS A 246 -33.23 3.90 -14.06
C LYS A 246 -32.71 3.07 -12.86
N ASN A 247 -32.56 1.76 -13.06
CA ASN A 247 -32.02 0.89 -12.03
C ASN A 247 -30.52 1.16 -11.77
N ASN A 248 -29.74 1.51 -12.81
CA ASN A 248 -28.36 1.92 -12.63
C ASN A 248 -28.25 3.21 -11.79
N ILE A 249 -29.09 4.23 -12.07
CA ILE A 249 -29.15 5.45 -11.27
C ILE A 249 -29.50 5.13 -9.81
N LYS A 250 -30.46 4.23 -9.55
CA LYS A 250 -30.80 3.79 -8.20
C LYS A 250 -29.57 3.16 -7.49
N ARG A 251 -28.84 2.26 -8.18
CA ARG A 251 -27.63 1.65 -7.65
C ARG A 251 -26.57 2.70 -7.31
N ARG A 252 -26.34 3.71 -8.18
CA ARG A 252 -25.40 4.79 -7.91
C ARG A 252 -25.80 5.65 -6.70
N LYS A 253 -27.11 5.90 -6.52
CA LYS A 253 -27.63 6.60 -5.32
C LYS A 253 -27.40 5.80 -4.05
N LEU A 254 -27.60 4.48 -4.09
CA LEU A 254 -27.30 3.60 -2.95
C LEU A 254 -25.79 3.56 -2.65
N ASN A 255 -24.95 3.56 -3.70
CA ASN A 255 -23.50 3.64 -3.53
C ASN A 255 -23.08 4.97 -2.88
N LEU A 256 -23.68 6.11 -3.27
CA LEU A 256 -23.45 7.38 -2.60
C LEU A 256 -23.78 7.28 -1.11
N LYS A 257 -24.96 6.73 -0.77
CA LYS A 257 -25.36 6.55 0.64
C LYS A 257 -24.38 5.69 1.43
N ARG A 258 -23.90 4.61 0.79
CA ARG A 258 -22.85 3.77 1.39
C ARG A 258 -21.55 4.55 1.62
N THR A 259 -21.11 5.35 0.64
CA THR A 259 -19.90 6.17 0.76
C THR A 259 -20.03 7.23 1.87
N GLU A 260 -21.21 7.86 2.02
CA GLU A 260 -21.50 8.77 3.11
C GLU A 260 -21.39 8.08 4.48
N ASN A 261 -22.00 6.88 4.62
CA ASN A 261 -21.90 6.12 5.86
C ASN A 261 -20.46 5.70 6.19
N LEU A 262 -19.66 5.28 5.19
CA LEU A 262 -18.25 4.97 5.37
C LEU A 262 -17.44 6.20 5.82
N PHE A 263 -17.76 7.36 5.30
CA PHE A 263 -17.11 8.61 5.70
C PHE A 263 -17.44 9.00 7.15
N GLU A 264 -18.69 8.84 7.58
CA GLU A 264 -19.06 9.03 8.98
C GLU A 264 -18.34 8.01 9.89
N GLN A 265 -18.23 6.74 9.45
CA GLN A 265 -17.45 5.74 10.18
C GLN A 265 -15.98 6.16 10.32
N THR A 266 -15.34 6.63 9.26
CA THR A 266 -13.95 7.13 9.29
C THR A 266 -13.77 8.25 10.33
N LYS A 267 -14.74 9.16 10.45
CA LYS A 267 -14.69 10.24 11.46
C LYS A 267 -14.81 9.70 12.89
N LEU A 268 -15.69 8.72 13.12
CA LEU A 268 -15.83 8.08 14.43
C LEU A 268 -14.57 7.31 14.82
N ASP A 269 -13.97 6.59 13.86
CA ASP A 269 -12.73 5.84 14.07
C ASP A 269 -11.56 6.80 14.37
N LEU A 270 -11.50 7.94 13.68
CA LEU A 270 -10.53 9.00 13.95
C LEU A 270 -10.71 9.59 15.35
N GLU A 271 -11.93 9.88 15.77
CA GLU A 271 -12.23 10.39 17.12
C GLU A 271 -11.79 9.38 18.19
N ASN A 272 -12.11 8.11 18.01
CA ASN A 272 -11.70 7.04 18.89
C ASN A 272 -10.17 6.90 18.96
N THR A 273 -9.50 6.91 17.81
CA THR A 273 -8.03 6.83 17.71
C THR A 273 -7.36 7.99 18.44
N ILE A 274 -7.87 9.22 18.28
CA ILE A 274 -7.35 10.40 18.97
C ILE A 274 -7.52 10.26 20.48
N ASN A 275 -8.70 9.84 20.94
CA ASN A 275 -8.95 9.63 22.38
C ASN A 275 -8.02 8.57 22.97
N GLN A 276 -7.82 7.44 22.28
CA GLN A 276 -6.91 6.38 22.71
C GLN A 276 -5.45 6.87 22.74
N ALA A 277 -5.00 7.51 21.65
CA ALA A 277 -3.64 8.03 21.56
C ALA A 277 -3.35 9.09 22.63
N TYR A 278 -4.31 9.97 22.90
CA TYR A 278 -4.20 10.98 23.95
C TYR A 278 -4.05 10.34 25.34
N ASN A 279 -4.95 9.42 25.68
CA ASN A 279 -4.91 8.73 26.97
C ASN A 279 -3.63 7.91 27.16
N ASN A 280 -3.18 7.23 26.09
CA ASN A 280 -1.92 6.48 26.11
C ASN A 280 -0.72 7.39 26.30
N ALA A 281 -0.67 8.54 25.61
CA ALA A 281 0.41 9.51 25.74
C ALA A 281 0.42 10.17 27.13
N GLU A 282 -0.74 10.54 27.67
CA GLU A 282 -0.86 11.07 29.03
C GLU A 282 -0.43 10.05 30.07
N GLY A 283 -0.86 8.80 29.92
CA GLY A 283 -0.47 7.69 30.78
C GLY A 283 1.04 7.42 30.74
N ALA A 284 1.62 7.36 29.54
CA ALA A 284 3.06 7.17 29.33
C ALA A 284 3.88 8.32 29.94
N TYR A 285 3.42 9.56 29.81
CA TYR A 285 4.08 10.70 30.41
C TYR A 285 4.05 10.65 31.95
N LYS A 286 2.90 10.33 32.55
CA LYS A 286 2.78 10.16 34.01
C LYS A 286 3.67 9.01 34.51
N PHE A 287 3.74 7.92 33.78
CA PHE A 287 4.62 6.79 34.08
C PHE A 287 6.09 7.19 34.01
N TYR A 288 6.50 7.93 32.99
CA TYR A 288 7.86 8.47 32.87
C TYR A 288 8.25 9.35 34.05
N GLU A 289 7.40 10.31 34.44
CA GLU A 289 7.62 11.19 35.59
C GLU A 289 7.74 10.40 36.91
N ALA A 290 6.90 9.39 37.10
CA ALA A 290 6.96 8.51 38.29
C ALA A 290 8.27 7.68 38.29
N SER A 291 8.67 7.14 37.13
CA SER A 291 9.92 6.39 36.98
C SER A 291 11.15 7.26 37.24
N LYS A 292 11.15 8.52 36.78
CA LYS A 292 12.20 9.48 37.05
C LYS A 292 12.35 9.76 38.57
N LYS A 293 11.23 9.94 39.27
CA LYS A 293 11.22 10.09 40.73
C LYS A 293 11.75 8.82 41.44
N THR A 294 11.32 7.65 41.00
CA THR A 294 11.79 6.37 41.51
C THR A 294 13.29 6.18 41.34
N LEU A 295 13.80 6.48 40.11
CA LEU A 295 15.22 6.41 39.83
C LEU A 295 16.03 7.33 40.75
N LYS A 296 15.59 8.58 40.91
CA LYS A 296 16.25 9.51 41.85
C LYS A 296 16.30 8.97 43.25
N ALA A 297 15.15 8.50 43.80
CA ALA A 297 15.10 7.96 45.16
C ALA A 297 15.97 6.70 45.34
N ARG A 298 15.99 5.78 44.36
CA ARG A 298 16.85 4.58 44.39
C ARG A 298 18.33 4.94 44.31
N ARG A 299 18.71 5.96 43.52
CA ARG A 299 20.08 6.45 43.39
C ARG A 299 20.57 7.02 44.70
N GLU A 300 19.77 7.84 45.41
CA GLU A 300 20.08 8.38 46.72
C GLU A 300 20.20 7.25 47.78
N ALA A 301 19.28 6.27 47.73
CA ALA A 301 19.35 5.10 48.61
C ALA A 301 20.62 4.27 48.38
N TYR A 302 21.04 4.09 47.14
CA TYR A 302 22.27 3.40 46.78
C TYR A 302 23.51 4.13 47.33
N VAL A 303 23.61 5.44 47.16
CA VAL A 303 24.71 6.23 47.66
C VAL A 303 24.81 6.14 49.20
N MET A 304 23.65 6.18 49.88
CA MET A 304 23.62 6.00 51.36
C MET A 304 24.02 4.58 51.79
N ALA A 305 23.63 3.56 51.02
CA ALA A 305 24.03 2.17 51.30
C ALA A 305 25.54 1.97 51.10
N GLU A 306 26.11 2.56 50.01
CA GLU A 306 27.55 2.55 49.74
C GLU A 306 28.36 3.20 50.87
N GLN A 307 27.92 4.38 51.34
CA GLN A 307 28.57 5.08 52.45
C GLN A 307 28.50 4.24 53.77
N ARG A 308 27.37 3.57 54.05
CA ARG A 308 27.25 2.69 55.23
C ARG A 308 28.16 1.48 55.10
N PHE A 309 28.30 0.93 53.93
CA PHE A 309 29.19 -0.20 53.65
C PHE A 309 30.66 0.21 53.87
N GLU A 310 31.09 1.35 53.35
CA GLU A 310 32.44 1.90 53.54
C GLU A 310 32.75 2.17 55.03
N LEU A 311 31.76 2.60 55.81
CA LEU A 311 31.91 2.81 57.26
C LEU A 311 31.82 1.51 58.09
N GLY A 312 31.63 0.35 57.44
CA GLY A 312 31.53 -0.94 58.11
C GLY A 312 30.27 -1.13 58.94
N VAL A 313 29.23 -0.32 58.70
CA VAL A 313 27.95 -0.36 59.43
C VAL A 313 26.93 -1.32 58.76
N MET A 314 27.25 -1.78 57.53
CA MET A 314 26.41 -2.65 56.71
C MET A 314 27.28 -3.72 56.06
N ASN A 315 26.77 -4.99 56.04
CA ASN A 315 27.37 -6.13 55.34
C ASN A 315 26.85 -6.22 53.89
#